data_7a29704c4d24a81a52ac9dfbe893525c
#
_entry.id   7a29704c4d24a81a52ac9dfbe893525c
#
_cell.length_a   1.000
_cell.length_b   1.000
_cell.length_c   1.000
_cell.angle_alpha   90.00
_cell.angle_beta   90.00
_cell.angle_gamma   90.00
#
_symmetry.space_group_name_H-M   'P 1'
#
loop_
_entity.id
_entity.type
_entity.pdbx_description
1 polymer ?
#
loop_
_entity_poly.entity_id
_entity_poly.type
_entity_poly.pdbx_seq_one_letter_code
_entity_poly.pdbx_strand_id
1 'polypeptide(L)'
;DVRPALKTLLSEGYVTADMRIKEARGATEEIAAPKEDADPASLTKPRTPEAYRRLYAEISENGSVPTKALVEAGYKPAHIKALEKRGLITLTKTEILRNHYKDIPADTKEITLSDEQREAFWTLASLMDEKKPHAALLYGVTGSGKTSVILSLCEKAVSDGRSVIVLVPEIALTRQTVAVFVSRFGERAAVIHSGLSDGERFDAYKRIRRGEVSVVLGTRSAIFAPLDDIGLIVIDEEQEYTYKSDMSPKYHARDVAKHRAAAHGALLLMASATPCVESFHEAEAGKYTLVRLTRRYCGDTLPAVKIADMRLAAHGESPEGYIGSTLRELLCETYENGMQSMLFLNRRGYNSLLSCRACGETLLCPNCSVSLTHHKTKRGSK
;
A
#
# COMPACT_ATOMS: atom_id res chain seq x y z
N ASP A 1 -15.86 23.02 -16.71
CA ASP A 1 -15.58 21.68 -17.26
C ASP A 1 -15.66 21.79 -18.79
N VAL A 2 -14.51 21.67 -19.47
CA VAL A 2 -14.39 21.82 -20.95
C VAL A 2 -14.80 20.54 -21.71
N ARG A 3 -15.00 19.43 -20.99
CA ARG A 3 -15.23 18.09 -21.57
C ARG A 3 -16.51 17.97 -22.43
N PRO A 4 -17.67 18.54 -22.04
CA PRO A 4 -18.87 18.48 -22.86
C PRO A 4 -18.69 19.19 -24.20
N ALA A 5 -18.13 20.40 -24.20
CA ALA A 5 -17.87 21.18 -25.42
C ALA A 5 -16.87 20.47 -26.36
N LEU A 6 -15.80 19.88 -25.79
CA LEU A 6 -14.82 19.11 -26.54
C LEU A 6 -15.47 17.86 -27.21
N LYS A 7 -16.40 17.19 -26.50
CA LYS A 7 -17.10 16.03 -27.02
C LYS A 7 -18.00 16.38 -28.20
N THR A 8 -18.65 17.53 -28.14
CA THR A 8 -19.46 18.05 -29.25
C THR A 8 -18.59 18.40 -30.45
N LEU A 9 -17.49 19.12 -30.24
CA LEU A 9 -16.56 19.48 -31.33
C LEU A 9 -15.92 18.26 -32.02
N LEU A 10 -15.66 17.20 -31.24
CA LEU A 10 -15.18 15.90 -31.78
C LEU A 10 -16.26 15.20 -32.60
N SER A 11 -17.51 15.19 -32.13
CA SER A 11 -18.62 14.54 -32.83
C SER A 11 -19.03 15.28 -34.11
N GLU A 12 -18.83 16.59 -34.16
CA GLU A 12 -19.13 17.43 -35.31
C GLU A 12 -17.95 17.55 -36.30
N GLY A 13 -16.81 16.92 -36.00
CA GLY A 13 -15.65 16.86 -36.89
C GLY A 13 -14.80 18.13 -36.91
N TYR A 14 -15.07 19.12 -36.06
CA TYR A 14 -14.25 20.35 -35.97
C TYR A 14 -12.88 20.13 -35.34
N VAL A 15 -12.72 19.05 -34.57
CA VAL A 15 -11.47 18.71 -33.88
C VAL A 15 -11.23 17.22 -34.02
N THR A 16 -10.00 16.81 -34.25
CA THR A 16 -9.56 15.43 -34.21
C THR A 16 -8.77 15.18 -32.91
N ALA A 17 -9.05 14.08 -32.22
CA ALA A 17 -8.28 13.70 -31.04
C ALA A 17 -7.25 12.64 -31.42
N ASP A 18 -5.98 12.99 -31.30
CA ASP A 18 -4.86 12.04 -31.38
C ASP A 18 -4.55 11.50 -30.00
N MET A 19 -4.69 10.19 -29.82
CA MET A 19 -4.32 9.54 -28.57
C MET A 19 -2.81 9.31 -28.58
N ARG A 20 -2.04 10.21 -27.97
CA ARG A 20 -0.62 9.98 -27.71
C ARG A 20 -0.45 9.21 -26.40
N ILE A 21 -0.09 7.96 -26.51
CA ILE A 21 0.35 7.17 -25.36
C ILE A 21 1.71 7.73 -24.93
N LYS A 22 1.74 8.41 -23.78
CA LYS A 22 2.98 8.85 -23.18
C LYS A 22 3.64 7.62 -22.57
N GLU A 23 4.67 7.07 -23.23
CA GLU A 23 5.45 5.99 -22.67
C GLU A 23 6.10 6.45 -21.35
N ALA A 24 5.86 5.70 -20.28
CA ALA A 24 6.58 5.91 -19.05
C ALA A 24 8.06 5.56 -19.28
N ARG A 25 8.94 6.54 -19.14
CA ARG A 25 10.38 6.32 -19.26
C ARG A 25 10.95 5.96 -17.91
N GLY A 26 11.67 4.83 -17.85
CA GLY A 26 12.49 4.47 -16.68
C GLY A 26 13.55 5.55 -16.41
N ALA A 27 14.03 5.63 -15.17
CA ALA A 27 15.15 6.46 -14.86
C ALA A 27 16.41 5.90 -15.54
N THR A 28 17.19 6.77 -16.15
CA THR A 28 18.49 6.39 -16.72
C THR A 28 19.58 7.20 -16.06
N GLU A 29 20.68 6.54 -15.76
CA GLU A 29 21.90 7.18 -15.29
C GLU A 29 22.99 7.01 -16.35
N GLU A 30 23.79 8.03 -16.51
CA GLU A 30 24.92 8.01 -17.41
C GLU A 30 26.15 7.53 -16.63
N ILE A 31 26.73 6.42 -17.05
CA ILE A 31 27.90 5.79 -16.42
C ILE A 31 29.10 6.06 -17.31
N ALA A 32 30.19 6.55 -16.68
CA ALA A 32 31.49 6.71 -17.30
C ALA A 32 32.34 5.46 -17.02
N ALA A 33 32.83 4.82 -18.07
CA ALA A 33 33.72 3.68 -17.99
C ALA A 33 35.00 3.95 -18.84
N PRO A 34 36.18 3.43 -18.45
CA PRO A 34 37.37 3.53 -19.28
C PRO A 34 37.13 2.77 -20.58
N LYS A 35 37.65 3.29 -21.68
CA LYS A 35 37.58 2.60 -22.97
C LYS A 35 38.75 1.62 -23.09
N GLU A 36 38.48 0.38 -23.57
CA GLU A 36 39.51 -0.68 -23.66
C GLU A 36 40.74 -0.27 -24.49
N ASP A 37 40.51 0.51 -25.57
CA ASP A 37 41.55 1.01 -26.48
C ASP A 37 42.05 2.44 -26.13
N ALA A 38 41.84 2.87 -24.86
CA ALA A 38 42.26 4.22 -24.46
C ALA A 38 43.75 4.37 -24.45
N ASP A 39 44.24 5.48 -25.03
CA ASP A 39 45.66 5.88 -24.92
C ASP A 39 45.84 6.93 -23.80
N PRO A 40 46.19 6.50 -22.57
CA PRO A 40 46.44 7.41 -21.44
C PRO A 40 47.62 8.36 -21.67
N ALA A 41 48.53 8.03 -22.59
CA ALA A 41 49.68 8.89 -22.91
C ALA A 41 49.25 10.25 -23.48
N SER A 42 48.02 10.33 -24.04
CA SER A 42 47.46 11.61 -24.47
C SER A 42 47.21 12.60 -23.32
N LEU A 43 47.09 12.13 -22.05
CA LEU A 43 46.97 12.95 -20.85
C LEU A 43 48.28 13.43 -20.27
N THR A 44 49.43 12.91 -20.73
CA THR A 44 50.76 13.30 -20.25
C THR A 44 51.30 14.59 -20.90
N LYS A 45 50.59 15.09 -21.94
CA LYS A 45 50.98 16.33 -22.63
C LYS A 45 51.01 17.52 -21.67
N PRO A 46 52.02 18.43 -21.74
CA PRO A 46 52.23 19.53 -20.79
C PRO A 46 51.06 20.49 -20.62
N ARG A 47 50.17 20.59 -21.61
CA ARG A 47 48.95 21.46 -21.61
C ARG A 47 47.69 20.78 -21.13
N THR A 48 47.74 19.52 -20.69
CA THR A 48 46.55 18.81 -20.22
C THR A 48 46.26 19.22 -18.77
N PRO A 49 45.04 19.72 -18.45
CA PRO A 49 44.67 20.09 -17.10
C PRO A 49 44.78 18.91 -16.14
N GLU A 50 45.32 19.12 -14.96
CA GLU A 50 45.49 18.09 -13.92
C GLU A 50 44.16 17.44 -13.55
N ALA A 51 43.05 18.19 -13.58
CA ALA A 51 41.73 17.69 -13.32
C ALA A 51 41.30 16.53 -14.25
N TYR A 52 41.81 16.49 -15.51
CA TYR A 52 41.50 15.40 -16.44
C TYR A 52 42.26 14.12 -16.07
N ARG A 53 43.45 14.25 -15.58
CA ARG A 53 44.27 13.11 -15.14
C ARG A 53 43.67 12.47 -13.91
N ARG A 54 43.27 13.28 -12.91
CA ARG A 54 42.64 12.80 -11.69
C ARG A 54 41.31 12.13 -12.00
N LEU A 55 40.48 12.76 -12.84
CA LEU A 55 39.18 12.19 -13.23
C LEU A 55 39.34 10.86 -13.98
N TYR A 56 40.28 10.76 -14.90
CA TYR A 56 40.54 9.52 -15.63
C TYR A 56 41.11 8.42 -14.70
N ALA A 57 42.01 8.76 -13.78
CA ALA A 57 42.51 7.82 -12.79
C ALA A 57 41.38 7.24 -11.93
N GLU A 58 40.53 8.11 -11.41
CA GLU A 58 39.37 7.68 -10.59
C GLU A 58 38.39 6.77 -11.34
N ILE A 59 38.10 7.09 -12.62
CA ILE A 59 37.27 6.22 -13.45
C ILE A 59 37.97 4.88 -13.74
N SER A 60 39.28 4.89 -13.97
CA SER A 60 40.06 3.67 -14.28
C SER A 60 40.24 2.77 -13.07
N GLU A 61 40.39 3.31 -11.87
CA GLU A 61 40.51 2.55 -10.63
C GLU A 61 39.21 1.91 -10.21
N ASN A 62 38.06 2.59 -10.41
CA ASN A 62 36.72 2.11 -10.03
C ASN A 62 36.04 1.34 -11.16
N GLY A 63 36.58 1.29 -12.36
CA GLY A 63 36.03 0.59 -13.53
C GLY A 63 34.87 1.31 -14.19
N SER A 64 33.76 1.47 -13.53
CA SER A 64 32.57 2.21 -14.03
C SER A 64 32.00 3.06 -12.91
N VAL A 65 31.85 4.36 -13.18
CA VAL A 65 31.38 5.33 -12.18
C VAL A 65 30.21 6.15 -12.75
N PRO A 66 29.12 6.31 -11.97
CA PRO A 66 28.04 7.19 -12.36
C PRO A 66 28.51 8.64 -12.52
N THR A 67 28.14 9.29 -13.63
CA THR A 67 28.54 10.68 -13.88
C THR A 67 28.06 11.64 -12.79
N LYS A 68 26.93 11.31 -12.15
CA LYS A 68 26.40 12.07 -11.01
C LYS A 68 27.35 12.01 -9.81
N ALA A 69 27.86 10.83 -9.47
CA ALA A 69 28.81 10.65 -8.36
C ALA A 69 30.11 11.42 -8.63
N LEU A 70 30.60 11.45 -9.87
CA LEU A 70 31.75 12.26 -10.25
C LEU A 70 31.49 13.76 -10.08
N VAL A 71 30.29 14.22 -10.39
CA VAL A 71 29.88 15.64 -10.19
C VAL A 71 29.80 15.97 -8.69
N GLU A 72 29.26 15.07 -7.89
CA GLU A 72 29.20 15.20 -6.43
C GLU A 72 30.61 15.19 -5.79
N ALA A 73 31.55 14.45 -6.37
CA ALA A 73 32.95 14.47 -6.01
C ALA A 73 33.72 15.75 -6.46
N GLY A 74 33.03 16.68 -7.12
CA GLY A 74 33.52 18.00 -7.49
C GLY A 74 34.04 18.11 -8.94
N TYR A 75 33.91 17.09 -9.76
CA TYR A 75 34.30 17.17 -11.16
C TYR A 75 33.23 17.89 -12.00
N LYS A 76 33.70 18.73 -12.96
CA LYS A 76 32.79 19.46 -13.84
C LYS A 76 32.25 18.55 -14.96
N PRO A 77 30.96 18.61 -15.32
CA PRO A 77 30.40 17.85 -16.46
C PRO A 77 31.18 18.07 -17.78
N ALA A 78 31.75 19.26 -17.95
CA ALA A 78 32.59 19.56 -19.11
C ALA A 78 33.88 18.72 -19.18
N HIS A 79 34.44 18.34 -18.04
CA HIS A 79 35.65 17.49 -17.98
C HIS A 79 35.31 16.06 -18.40
N ILE A 80 34.15 15.52 -17.98
CA ILE A 80 33.67 14.18 -18.35
C ILE A 80 33.48 14.12 -19.88
N LYS A 81 32.75 15.08 -20.44
CA LYS A 81 32.56 15.17 -21.91
C LYS A 81 33.85 15.38 -22.69
N ALA A 82 34.85 16.06 -22.10
CA ALA A 82 36.14 16.24 -22.73
C ALA A 82 36.96 14.93 -22.78
N LEU A 83 36.88 14.08 -21.75
CA LEU A 83 37.48 12.75 -21.75
C LEU A 83 36.83 11.81 -22.76
N GLU A 84 35.48 11.87 -22.87
CA GLU A 84 34.72 11.12 -23.88
C GLU A 84 35.14 11.53 -25.32
N LYS A 85 35.18 12.84 -25.61
CA LYS A 85 35.64 13.36 -26.91
C LYS A 85 37.05 12.98 -27.25
N ARG A 86 37.89 12.75 -26.26
CA ARG A 86 39.29 12.28 -26.44
C ARG A 86 39.39 10.76 -26.61
N GLY A 87 38.26 10.05 -26.53
CA GLY A 87 38.21 8.60 -26.66
C GLY A 87 38.81 7.85 -25.48
N LEU A 88 38.92 8.48 -24.30
CA LEU A 88 39.50 7.88 -23.10
C LEU A 88 38.43 7.15 -22.25
N ILE A 89 37.20 7.63 -22.29
CA ILE A 89 36.07 7.04 -21.60
C ILE A 89 34.89 6.86 -22.55
N THR A 90 33.99 5.96 -22.19
CA THR A 90 32.67 5.77 -22.85
C THR A 90 31.59 6.16 -21.87
N LEU A 91 30.64 6.96 -22.34
CA LEU A 91 29.42 7.28 -21.58
C LEU A 91 28.29 6.37 -22.05
N THR A 92 27.81 5.52 -21.15
CA THR A 92 26.71 4.59 -21.42
C THR A 92 25.51 4.96 -20.56
N LYS A 93 24.35 5.08 -21.17
CA LYS A 93 23.11 5.26 -20.40
C LYS A 93 22.61 3.91 -19.90
N THR A 94 22.68 3.73 -18.59
CA THR A 94 22.18 2.53 -17.92
C THR A 94 20.88 2.83 -17.23
N GLU A 95 19.95 1.91 -17.32
CA GLU A 95 18.66 2.03 -16.66
C GLU A 95 18.84 1.81 -15.16
N ILE A 96 18.30 2.74 -14.34
CA ILE A 96 18.25 2.59 -12.89
C ILE A 96 16.82 2.26 -12.49
N LEU A 97 16.66 1.16 -11.79
CA LEU A 97 15.40 0.82 -11.15
C LEU A 97 15.40 1.37 -9.72
N ARG A 98 14.60 2.43 -9.49
CA ARG A 98 14.51 3.07 -8.19
C ARG A 98 13.84 2.15 -7.18
N ASN A 99 14.47 2.01 -6.01
CA ASN A 99 13.89 1.37 -4.84
C ASN A 99 14.02 2.32 -3.65
N HIS A 100 12.92 2.97 -3.27
CA HIS A 100 12.89 3.94 -2.18
C HIS A 100 13.00 3.32 -0.79
N TYR A 101 12.94 2.01 -0.69
CA TYR A 101 12.90 1.28 0.57
C TYR A 101 14.17 0.49 0.86
N LYS A 102 15.21 0.62 0.01
CA LYS A 102 16.49 -0.13 0.17
C LYS A 102 17.26 0.20 1.45
N ASP A 103 17.02 1.38 2.04
CA ASP A 103 17.70 1.83 3.24
C ASP A 103 17.04 1.35 4.55
N ILE A 104 15.94 0.58 4.46
CA ILE A 104 15.31 -0.01 5.62
C ILE A 104 16.15 -1.20 6.09
N PRO A 105 16.65 -1.20 7.34
CA PRO A 105 17.48 -2.28 7.87
C PRO A 105 16.71 -3.60 7.91
N ALA A 106 17.37 -4.70 7.60
CA ALA A 106 16.78 -6.03 7.65
C ALA A 106 16.42 -6.41 9.10
N ASP A 107 15.23 -6.98 9.28
CA ASP A 107 14.82 -7.60 10.55
C ASP A 107 14.93 -9.12 10.42
N THR A 108 15.90 -9.67 11.12
CA THR A 108 16.18 -11.12 11.13
C THR A 108 15.56 -11.84 12.32
N LYS A 109 14.80 -11.15 13.17
CA LYS A 109 14.16 -11.77 14.34
C LYS A 109 13.13 -12.81 13.90
N GLU A 110 13.19 -13.97 14.51
CA GLU A 110 12.17 -14.99 14.29
C GLU A 110 10.81 -14.53 14.80
N ILE A 111 9.77 -14.83 14.01
CA ILE A 111 8.39 -14.55 14.43
C ILE A 111 7.98 -15.64 15.42
N THR A 112 7.81 -15.26 16.66
CA THR A 112 7.30 -16.19 17.68
C THR A 112 5.77 -16.20 17.63
N LEU A 113 5.20 -17.31 17.20
CA LEU A 113 3.74 -17.49 17.16
C LEU A 113 3.25 -18.11 18.48
N SER A 114 2.12 -17.61 18.99
CA SER A 114 1.38 -18.28 20.06
C SER A 114 0.81 -19.61 19.57
N ASP A 115 0.30 -20.44 20.48
CA ASP A 115 -0.24 -21.76 20.10
C ASP A 115 -1.41 -21.63 19.12
N GLU A 116 -2.33 -20.70 19.37
CA GLU A 116 -3.46 -20.41 18.49
C GLU A 116 -3.02 -19.88 17.10
N GLN A 117 -2.01 -19.03 17.06
CA GLN A 117 -1.43 -18.51 15.83
C GLN A 117 -0.68 -19.63 15.06
N ARG A 118 -0.02 -20.52 15.78
CA ARG A 118 0.68 -21.67 15.19
C ARG A 118 -0.28 -22.67 14.57
N GLU A 119 -1.39 -22.95 15.23
CA GLU A 119 -2.46 -23.79 14.69
C GLU A 119 -3.06 -23.14 13.42
N ALA A 120 -3.35 -21.85 13.48
CA ALA A 120 -3.81 -21.08 12.33
C ALA A 120 -2.81 -21.12 11.15
N PHE A 121 -1.53 -20.94 11.44
CA PHE A 121 -0.47 -21.04 10.44
C PHE A 121 -0.44 -22.41 9.77
N TRP A 122 -0.43 -23.52 10.55
CA TRP A 122 -0.37 -24.85 9.98
C TRP A 122 -1.63 -25.20 9.16
N THR A 123 -2.80 -24.78 9.61
CA THR A 123 -4.05 -24.97 8.85
C THR A 123 -3.97 -24.28 7.50
N LEU A 124 -3.51 -23.03 7.47
CA LEU A 124 -3.40 -22.23 6.22
C LEU A 124 -2.25 -22.71 5.35
N ALA A 125 -1.13 -23.11 5.95
CA ALA A 125 0.03 -23.66 5.24
C ALA A 125 -0.30 -24.97 4.52
N SER A 126 -1.08 -25.85 5.14
CA SER A 126 -1.52 -27.10 4.50
C SER A 126 -2.35 -26.86 3.24
N LEU A 127 -3.19 -25.81 3.23
CA LEU A 127 -3.94 -25.41 2.02
C LEU A 127 -3.02 -24.92 0.90
N MET A 128 -1.92 -24.25 1.24
CA MET A 128 -0.93 -23.79 0.26
C MET A 128 -0.16 -24.99 -0.34
N ASP A 129 0.13 -26.00 0.46
CA ASP A 129 0.89 -27.20 0.04
C ASP A 129 0.12 -28.05 -0.97
N GLU A 130 -1.21 -27.99 -0.97
CA GLU A 130 -2.04 -28.67 -1.97
C GLU A 130 -1.85 -28.13 -3.40
N LYS A 131 -1.32 -26.91 -3.55
CA LYS A 131 -1.15 -26.21 -4.84
C LYS A 131 -2.44 -26.15 -5.67
N LYS A 132 -3.57 -26.06 -4.98
CA LYS A 132 -4.91 -25.89 -5.54
C LYS A 132 -5.48 -24.54 -5.11
N PRO A 133 -6.44 -23.99 -5.85
CA PRO A 133 -7.10 -22.75 -5.43
C PRO A 133 -7.92 -22.98 -4.17
N HIS A 134 -7.52 -22.32 -3.09
CA HIS A 134 -8.25 -22.29 -1.84
C HIS A 134 -8.57 -20.85 -1.44
N ALA A 135 -9.64 -20.67 -0.69
CA ALA A 135 -9.98 -19.41 -0.05
C ALA A 135 -10.17 -19.64 1.46
N ALA A 136 -9.59 -18.77 2.26
CA ALA A 136 -9.70 -18.82 3.71
C ALA A 136 -10.01 -17.43 4.28
N LEU A 137 -10.73 -17.43 5.41
CA LEU A 137 -11.01 -16.25 6.21
C LEU A 137 -10.30 -16.38 7.57
N LEU A 138 -9.29 -15.55 7.80
CA LEU A 138 -8.62 -15.41 9.10
C LEU A 138 -9.37 -14.35 9.92
N TYR A 139 -10.30 -14.80 10.73
CA TYR A 139 -11.10 -13.98 11.63
C TYR A 139 -10.41 -13.89 12.98
N GLY A 140 -9.95 -12.71 13.36
CA GLY A 140 -9.23 -12.54 14.61
C GLY A 140 -9.49 -11.18 15.23
N VAL A 141 -9.71 -11.16 16.55
CA VAL A 141 -9.88 -9.90 17.30
C VAL A 141 -8.71 -8.94 17.08
N THR A 142 -8.95 -7.65 17.27
CA THR A 142 -7.87 -6.65 17.18
C THR A 142 -6.77 -6.97 18.21
N GLY A 143 -5.51 -7.00 17.75
CA GLY A 143 -4.37 -7.38 18.59
C GLY A 143 -4.18 -8.90 18.75
N SER A 144 -4.88 -9.75 17.98
CA SER A 144 -4.67 -11.21 17.99
C SER A 144 -3.41 -11.66 17.24
N GLY A 145 -2.69 -10.72 16.57
CA GLY A 145 -1.47 -11.03 15.83
C GLY A 145 -1.70 -11.64 14.45
N LYS A 146 -2.81 -11.31 13.77
CA LYS A 146 -3.05 -11.70 12.37
C LYS A 146 -1.84 -11.42 11.47
N THR A 147 -1.21 -10.28 11.64
CA THR A 147 -0.03 -9.87 10.86
C THR A 147 1.14 -10.85 11.02
N SER A 148 1.36 -11.40 12.22
CA SER A 148 2.42 -12.41 12.45
C SER A 148 2.15 -13.69 11.67
N VAL A 149 0.89 -14.17 11.66
CA VAL A 149 0.49 -15.33 10.87
C VAL A 149 0.66 -15.06 9.38
N ILE A 150 0.23 -13.87 8.90
CA ILE A 150 0.37 -13.45 7.50
C ILE A 150 1.85 -13.42 7.09
N LEU A 151 2.72 -12.82 7.89
CA LEU A 151 4.16 -12.75 7.60
C LEU A 151 4.78 -14.15 7.53
N SER A 152 4.45 -15.05 8.46
CA SER A 152 4.95 -16.43 8.45
C SER A 152 4.49 -17.19 7.20
N LEU A 153 3.25 -16.96 6.73
CA LEU A 153 2.75 -17.56 5.48
C LEU A 153 3.46 -16.96 4.26
N CYS A 154 3.76 -15.66 4.27
CA CYS A 154 4.55 -15.02 3.21
C CYS A 154 5.96 -15.62 3.15
N GLU A 155 6.61 -15.85 4.29
CA GLU A 155 7.93 -16.50 4.36
C GLU A 155 7.89 -17.91 3.80
N LYS A 156 6.89 -18.68 4.20
CA LYS A 156 6.70 -20.04 3.66
C LYS A 156 6.54 -20.02 2.14
N ALA A 157 5.64 -19.18 1.60
CA ALA A 157 5.43 -19.06 0.16
C ALA A 157 6.74 -18.72 -0.58
N VAL A 158 7.52 -17.77 -0.05
CA VAL A 158 8.79 -17.36 -0.64
C VAL A 158 9.85 -18.44 -0.51
N SER A 159 9.89 -19.21 0.58
CA SER A 159 10.79 -20.37 0.75
C SER A 159 10.45 -21.51 -0.20
N ASP A 160 9.17 -21.68 -0.52
CA ASP A 160 8.69 -22.64 -1.50
C ASP A 160 8.93 -22.20 -2.96
N GLY A 161 9.59 -21.04 -3.16
CA GLY A 161 9.87 -20.46 -4.48
C GLY A 161 8.67 -19.76 -5.12
N ARG A 162 7.57 -19.55 -4.40
CA ARG A 162 6.35 -18.94 -4.91
C ARG A 162 6.22 -17.46 -4.51
N SER A 163 5.51 -16.69 -5.31
CA SER A 163 5.31 -15.26 -5.10
C SER A 163 4.08 -14.96 -4.25
N VAL A 164 4.09 -13.77 -3.65
CA VAL A 164 3.04 -13.30 -2.72
C VAL A 164 2.54 -11.92 -3.11
N ILE A 165 1.23 -11.71 -3.03
CA ILE A 165 0.59 -10.40 -3.08
C ILE A 165 -0.08 -10.15 -1.73
N VAL A 166 0.23 -9.02 -1.10
CA VAL A 166 -0.42 -8.55 0.13
C VAL A 166 -1.10 -7.22 -0.16
N LEU A 167 -2.42 -7.21 -0.05
CA LEU A 167 -3.23 -6.02 -0.18
C LEU A 167 -3.57 -5.47 1.20
N VAL A 168 -3.35 -4.18 1.37
CA VAL A 168 -3.72 -3.44 2.58
C VAL A 168 -4.53 -2.20 2.18
N PRO A 169 -5.47 -1.71 3.02
CA PRO A 169 -6.15 -0.45 2.79
C PRO A 169 -5.16 0.72 2.68
N GLU A 170 -5.51 1.78 1.94
CA GLU A 170 -4.62 2.95 1.79
C GLU A 170 -4.24 3.57 3.15
N ILE A 171 -5.19 3.62 4.10
CA ILE A 171 -4.95 4.13 5.45
C ILE A 171 -4.03 3.24 6.30
N ALA A 172 -3.98 1.95 6.00
CA ALA A 172 -3.14 0.97 6.69
C ALA A 172 -1.74 0.85 6.06
N LEU A 173 -1.53 1.37 4.85
CA LEU A 173 -0.22 1.39 4.19
C LEU A 173 0.67 2.50 4.77
N THR A 174 0.96 2.39 6.06
CA THR A 174 1.83 3.32 6.78
C THR A 174 3.30 2.98 6.55
N ARG A 175 4.19 3.92 6.89
CA ARG A 175 5.65 3.65 6.89
C ARG A 175 6.01 2.44 7.76
N GLN A 176 5.31 2.25 8.88
CA GLN A 176 5.54 1.11 9.78
C GLN A 176 5.15 -0.21 9.12
N THR A 177 3.97 -0.29 8.47
CA THR A 177 3.55 -1.48 7.73
C THR A 177 4.53 -1.82 6.61
N VAL A 178 4.93 -0.83 5.84
CA VAL A 178 5.95 -1.00 4.78
C VAL A 178 7.27 -1.49 5.38
N ALA A 179 7.73 -0.88 6.48
CA ALA A 179 8.98 -1.26 7.13
C ALA A 179 8.97 -2.73 7.58
N VAL A 180 7.86 -3.23 8.12
CA VAL A 180 7.72 -4.63 8.56
C VAL A 180 7.94 -5.60 7.39
N PHE A 181 7.35 -5.34 6.23
CA PHE A 181 7.52 -6.22 5.07
C PHE A 181 8.89 -6.05 4.39
N VAL A 182 9.34 -4.81 4.23
CA VAL A 182 10.62 -4.54 3.55
C VAL A 182 11.80 -5.00 4.41
N SER A 183 11.79 -4.80 5.73
CA SER A 183 12.84 -5.31 6.60
C SER A 183 12.95 -6.84 6.56
N ARG A 184 11.82 -7.52 6.30
CA ARG A 184 11.76 -8.99 6.29
C ARG A 184 12.20 -9.58 4.94
N PHE A 185 11.78 -8.98 3.84
CA PHE A 185 12.02 -9.51 2.48
C PHE A 185 13.09 -8.77 1.69
N GLY A 186 13.55 -7.61 2.20
CA GLY A 186 14.62 -6.83 1.58
C GLY A 186 14.30 -6.42 0.14
N GLU A 187 15.25 -6.61 -0.74
CA GLU A 187 15.10 -6.30 -2.17
C GLU A 187 14.07 -7.17 -2.90
N ARG A 188 13.70 -8.31 -2.30
CA ARG A 188 12.65 -9.19 -2.84
C ARG A 188 11.23 -8.65 -2.60
N ALA A 189 11.09 -7.53 -1.90
CA ALA A 189 9.83 -6.81 -1.70
C ALA A 189 9.70 -5.63 -2.68
N ALA A 190 8.48 -5.43 -3.18
CA ALA A 190 8.08 -4.21 -3.88
C ALA A 190 6.81 -3.64 -3.25
N VAL A 191 6.71 -2.30 -3.21
CA VAL A 191 5.53 -1.61 -2.69
C VAL A 191 4.84 -0.88 -3.82
N ILE A 192 3.51 -1.08 -3.98
CA ILE A 192 2.70 -0.47 -5.04
C ILE A 192 1.52 0.27 -4.41
N HIS A 193 1.47 1.59 -4.59
CA HIS A 193 0.35 2.42 -4.10
C HIS A 193 0.10 3.64 -5.01
N SER A 194 -1.01 4.33 -4.75
CA SER A 194 -1.44 5.50 -5.54
C SER A 194 -0.49 6.70 -5.46
N GLY A 195 0.29 6.83 -4.38
CA GLY A 195 1.25 7.90 -4.16
C GLY A 195 2.58 7.76 -4.93
N LEU A 196 2.82 6.62 -5.58
CA LEU A 196 4.00 6.46 -6.44
C LEU A 196 3.84 7.26 -7.73
N SER A 197 4.91 7.92 -8.18
CA SER A 197 4.98 8.50 -9.51
C SER A 197 4.89 7.41 -10.60
N ASP A 198 4.54 7.80 -11.82
CA ASP A 198 4.45 6.84 -12.93
C ASP A 198 5.78 6.14 -13.19
N GLY A 199 6.91 6.85 -13.03
CA GLY A 199 8.24 6.28 -13.18
C GLY A 199 8.59 5.25 -12.11
N GLU A 200 8.30 5.54 -10.84
CA GLU A 200 8.52 4.61 -9.72
C GLU A 200 7.67 3.34 -9.85
N ARG A 201 6.41 3.52 -10.24
CA ARG A 201 5.51 2.40 -10.52
C ARG A 201 6.03 1.55 -11.67
N PHE A 202 6.52 2.18 -12.73
CA PHE A 202 7.11 1.49 -13.88
C PHE A 202 8.37 0.69 -13.48
N ASP A 203 9.25 1.27 -12.66
CA ASP A 203 10.44 0.62 -12.15
C ASP A 203 10.07 -0.60 -11.27
N ALA A 204 9.05 -0.47 -10.39
CA ALA A 204 8.54 -1.57 -9.59
C ALA A 204 7.99 -2.71 -10.47
N TYR A 205 7.18 -2.39 -11.47
CA TYR A 205 6.63 -3.39 -12.40
C TYR A 205 7.73 -4.10 -13.21
N LYS A 206 8.79 -3.38 -13.61
CA LYS A 206 9.95 -4.00 -14.29
C LYS A 206 10.69 -4.97 -13.39
N ARG A 207 10.96 -4.60 -12.14
CA ARG A 207 11.61 -5.48 -11.16
C ARG A 207 10.78 -6.76 -10.94
N ILE A 208 9.46 -6.62 -10.83
CA ILE A 208 8.55 -7.76 -10.67
C ILE A 208 8.64 -8.67 -11.91
N ARG A 209 8.55 -8.13 -13.12
CA ARG A 209 8.63 -8.92 -14.36
C ARG A 209 9.98 -9.60 -14.59
N ARG A 210 11.06 -9.06 -14.04
CA ARG A 210 12.40 -9.67 -14.09
C ARG A 210 12.58 -10.78 -13.05
N GLY A 211 11.58 -11.04 -12.20
CA GLY A 211 11.68 -12.02 -11.13
C GLY A 211 12.56 -11.59 -9.95
N GLU A 212 12.92 -10.31 -9.87
CA GLU A 212 13.72 -9.75 -8.77
C GLU A 212 12.88 -9.63 -7.48
N VAL A 213 11.55 -9.66 -7.60
CA VAL A 213 10.59 -9.44 -6.51
C VAL A 213 9.74 -10.68 -6.33
N SER A 214 9.64 -11.17 -5.10
CA SER A 214 8.77 -12.29 -4.70
C SER A 214 7.57 -11.84 -3.87
N VAL A 215 7.63 -10.68 -3.21
CA VAL A 215 6.56 -10.16 -2.35
C VAL A 215 6.14 -8.78 -2.82
N VAL A 216 4.88 -8.62 -3.18
CA VAL A 216 4.29 -7.32 -3.52
C VAL A 216 3.32 -6.91 -2.43
N LEU A 217 3.65 -5.81 -1.73
CA LEU A 217 2.77 -5.14 -0.78
C LEU A 217 2.13 -3.93 -1.47
N GLY A 218 0.84 -3.71 -1.28
CA GLY A 218 0.26 -2.51 -1.83
C GLY A 218 -1.22 -2.35 -1.59
N THR A 219 -1.77 -1.28 -2.16
CA THR A 219 -3.20 -1.02 -2.11
C THR A 219 -3.94 -1.82 -3.20
N ARG A 220 -5.21 -1.58 -3.35
CA ARG A 220 -6.08 -2.25 -4.33
C ARG A 220 -5.43 -2.54 -5.69
N SER A 221 -4.67 -1.59 -6.24
CA SER A 221 -4.05 -1.74 -7.56
C SER A 221 -2.91 -2.75 -7.62
N ALA A 222 -2.31 -3.10 -6.48
CA ALA A 222 -1.24 -4.10 -6.42
C ALA A 222 -1.71 -5.52 -6.81
N ILE A 223 -3.01 -5.76 -6.82
CA ILE A 223 -3.58 -7.02 -7.31
C ILE A 223 -3.21 -7.32 -8.77
N PHE A 224 -2.85 -6.31 -9.56
CA PHE A 224 -2.43 -6.46 -10.96
C PHE A 224 -0.91 -6.60 -11.14
N ALA A 225 -0.14 -6.73 -10.06
CA ALA A 225 1.31 -6.95 -10.15
C ALA A 225 1.62 -8.19 -11.02
N PRO A 226 2.52 -8.08 -12.01
CA PRO A 226 2.77 -9.15 -12.98
C PRO A 226 3.72 -10.22 -12.40
N LEU A 227 3.28 -10.91 -11.35
CA LEU A 227 3.94 -12.06 -10.77
C LEU A 227 3.52 -13.34 -11.50
N ASP A 228 4.47 -14.21 -11.78
CA ASP A 228 4.24 -15.41 -12.59
C ASP A 228 3.70 -16.59 -11.77
N ASP A 229 4.33 -16.96 -10.65
CA ASP A 229 3.89 -18.07 -9.79
C ASP A 229 3.45 -17.58 -8.41
N ILE A 230 2.17 -17.30 -8.29
CA ILE A 230 1.60 -16.83 -7.03
C ILE A 230 1.21 -18.01 -6.16
N GLY A 231 1.75 -18.04 -4.91
CA GLY A 231 1.39 -19.03 -3.90
C GLY A 231 0.37 -18.52 -2.90
N LEU A 232 0.38 -17.21 -2.64
CA LEU A 232 -0.45 -16.59 -1.63
C LEU A 232 -0.92 -15.20 -2.08
N ILE A 233 -2.21 -14.95 -1.94
CA ILE A 233 -2.79 -13.60 -2.05
C ILE A 233 -3.46 -13.28 -0.73
N VAL A 234 -3.02 -12.21 -0.07
CA VAL A 234 -3.60 -11.74 1.19
C VAL A 234 -4.41 -10.47 0.95
N ILE A 235 -5.58 -10.38 1.55
CA ILE A 235 -6.38 -9.15 1.64
C ILE A 235 -6.57 -8.86 3.13
N ASP A 236 -5.77 -7.95 3.67
CA ASP A 236 -5.89 -7.53 5.06
C ASP A 236 -7.00 -6.47 5.20
N GLU A 237 -7.70 -6.46 6.36
CA GLU A 237 -8.90 -5.64 6.60
C GLU A 237 -9.89 -5.75 5.40
N GLU A 238 -10.27 -6.99 5.07
CA GLU A 238 -11.01 -7.33 3.83
C GLU A 238 -12.38 -6.63 3.72
N GLN A 239 -12.94 -6.17 4.83
CA GLN A 239 -14.21 -5.44 4.91
C GLN A 239 -14.09 -4.00 4.39
N GLU A 240 -12.88 -3.49 4.17
CA GLU A 240 -12.68 -2.11 3.73
C GLU A 240 -13.25 -1.85 2.33
N TYR A 241 -14.10 -0.84 2.23
CA TYR A 241 -14.77 -0.48 0.97
C TYR A 241 -13.79 0.00 -0.12
N THR A 242 -12.60 0.43 0.26
CA THR A 242 -11.58 0.94 -0.67
C THR A 242 -11.05 -0.13 -1.64
N TYR A 243 -11.31 -1.40 -1.38
CA TYR A 243 -11.03 -2.48 -2.31
C TYR A 243 -11.94 -2.51 -3.55
N LYS A 244 -13.05 -1.77 -3.54
CA LYS A 244 -13.90 -1.53 -4.70
C LYS A 244 -13.42 -0.31 -5.47
N SER A 245 -13.23 -0.42 -6.80
CA SER A 245 -12.90 0.70 -7.66
C SER A 245 -14.16 1.43 -8.12
N ASP A 246 -14.22 2.74 -7.86
CA ASP A 246 -15.27 3.61 -8.39
C ASP A 246 -14.91 4.17 -9.77
N MET A 247 -13.63 4.11 -10.14
CA MET A 247 -13.14 4.53 -11.46
C MET A 247 -13.29 3.40 -12.49
N SER A 248 -13.53 3.77 -13.73
CA SER A 248 -13.57 2.80 -14.85
C SER A 248 -12.14 2.35 -15.23
N PRO A 249 -11.93 1.02 -15.42
CA PRO A 249 -12.87 -0.07 -15.24
C PRO A 249 -13.18 -0.32 -13.74
N LYS A 250 -14.48 -0.49 -13.44
CA LYS A 250 -14.91 -0.81 -12.07
C LYS A 250 -14.62 -2.26 -11.76
N TYR A 251 -13.98 -2.53 -10.62
CA TYR A 251 -13.69 -3.88 -10.15
C TYR A 251 -13.64 -3.92 -8.62
N HIS A 252 -13.75 -5.09 -8.06
CA HIS A 252 -13.46 -5.35 -6.66
C HIS A 252 -12.19 -6.20 -6.57
N ALA A 253 -11.22 -5.78 -5.75
CA ALA A 253 -9.93 -6.49 -5.64
C ALA A 253 -10.08 -7.95 -5.21
N ARG A 254 -11.07 -8.25 -4.33
CA ARG A 254 -11.38 -9.61 -3.91
C ARG A 254 -11.78 -10.52 -5.08
N ASP A 255 -12.56 -10.02 -6.04
CA ASP A 255 -12.99 -10.83 -7.18
C ASP A 255 -11.82 -11.11 -8.14
N VAL A 256 -10.98 -10.10 -8.37
CA VAL A 256 -9.74 -10.27 -9.13
C VAL A 256 -8.79 -11.24 -8.41
N ALA A 257 -8.69 -11.15 -7.08
CA ALA A 257 -7.86 -12.05 -6.27
C ALA A 257 -8.34 -13.50 -6.36
N LYS A 258 -9.66 -13.76 -6.30
CA LYS A 258 -10.24 -15.08 -6.51
C LYS A 258 -9.86 -15.65 -7.86
N HIS A 259 -9.99 -14.84 -8.92
CA HIS A 259 -9.64 -15.26 -10.29
C HIS A 259 -8.15 -15.58 -10.42
N ARG A 260 -7.29 -14.72 -9.86
CA ARG A 260 -5.83 -14.95 -9.88
C ARG A 260 -5.43 -16.17 -9.04
N ALA A 261 -6.01 -16.33 -7.83
CA ALA A 261 -5.76 -17.48 -7.01
C ALA A 261 -6.14 -18.79 -7.73
N ALA A 262 -7.28 -18.79 -8.44
CA ALA A 262 -7.71 -19.92 -9.24
C ALA A 262 -6.73 -20.22 -10.39
N ALA A 263 -6.22 -19.22 -11.08
CA ALA A 263 -5.29 -19.37 -12.19
C ALA A 263 -3.92 -19.93 -11.77
N HIS A 264 -3.47 -19.63 -10.54
CA HIS A 264 -2.14 -20.02 -10.05
C HIS A 264 -2.17 -21.18 -9.04
N GLY A 265 -3.33 -21.75 -8.70
CA GLY A 265 -3.44 -22.72 -7.62
C GLY A 265 -2.93 -22.15 -6.29
N ALA A 266 -3.36 -20.92 -5.97
CA ALA A 266 -2.91 -20.14 -4.82
C ALA A 266 -3.94 -20.15 -3.70
N LEU A 267 -3.48 -19.90 -2.46
CA LEU A 267 -4.35 -19.57 -1.35
C LEU A 267 -4.72 -18.09 -1.40
N LEU A 268 -6.03 -17.80 -1.42
CA LEU A 268 -6.57 -16.47 -1.13
C LEU A 268 -6.89 -16.39 0.36
N LEU A 269 -6.13 -15.59 1.10
CA LEU A 269 -6.35 -15.34 2.52
C LEU A 269 -6.98 -13.97 2.72
N MET A 270 -8.20 -13.93 3.22
CA MET A 270 -8.88 -12.73 3.68
C MET A 270 -8.71 -12.62 5.20
N ALA A 271 -8.25 -11.49 5.70
CA ALA A 271 -8.02 -11.27 7.13
C ALA A 271 -8.84 -10.07 7.62
N SER A 272 -9.51 -10.24 8.76
CA SER A 272 -10.30 -9.17 9.37
C SER A 272 -10.58 -9.42 10.85
N ALA A 273 -10.76 -8.33 11.61
CA ALA A 273 -11.37 -8.37 12.94
C ALA A 273 -12.92 -8.23 12.88
N THR A 274 -13.42 -7.69 11.78
CA THR A 274 -14.84 -7.40 11.52
C THR A 274 -15.18 -7.75 10.08
N PRO A 275 -15.15 -9.05 9.71
CA PRO A 275 -15.31 -9.46 8.31
C PRO A 275 -16.67 -8.99 7.74
N CYS A 276 -16.70 -8.76 6.43
CA CYS A 276 -17.96 -8.43 5.78
C CYS A 276 -18.92 -9.64 5.83
N VAL A 277 -20.21 -9.35 5.84
CA VAL A 277 -21.26 -10.37 6.01
C VAL A 277 -21.15 -11.46 4.93
N GLU A 278 -20.83 -11.09 3.71
CA GLU A 278 -20.69 -12.02 2.59
C GLU A 278 -19.53 -12.99 2.79
N SER A 279 -18.35 -12.50 3.19
CA SER A 279 -17.18 -13.36 3.42
C SER A 279 -17.39 -14.26 4.62
N PHE A 280 -18.02 -13.76 5.67
CA PHE A 280 -18.33 -14.56 6.85
C PHE A 280 -19.34 -15.65 6.56
N HIS A 281 -20.41 -15.31 5.82
CA HIS A 281 -21.42 -16.30 5.38
C HIS A 281 -20.82 -17.39 4.50
N GLU A 282 -19.97 -17.04 3.53
CA GLU A 282 -19.28 -18.00 2.68
C GLU A 282 -18.37 -18.92 3.49
N ALA A 283 -17.75 -18.40 4.55
CA ALA A 283 -16.92 -19.18 5.46
C ALA A 283 -17.77 -20.13 6.34
N GLU A 284 -18.90 -19.68 6.88
CA GLU A 284 -19.83 -20.54 7.64
C GLU A 284 -20.48 -21.60 6.76
N ALA A 285 -20.73 -21.28 5.49
CA ALA A 285 -21.23 -22.24 4.50
C ALA A 285 -20.17 -23.25 4.02
N GLY A 286 -18.95 -23.18 4.53
CA GLY A 286 -17.84 -24.10 4.19
C GLY A 286 -17.19 -23.88 2.83
N LYS A 287 -17.51 -22.77 2.14
CA LYS A 287 -16.84 -22.40 0.88
C LYS A 287 -15.45 -21.79 1.11
N TYR A 288 -15.26 -21.15 2.26
CA TYR A 288 -13.95 -20.67 2.71
C TYR A 288 -13.57 -21.43 3.97
N THR A 289 -12.29 -21.73 4.13
CA THR A 289 -11.78 -22.25 5.39
C THR A 289 -11.79 -21.15 6.45
N LEU A 290 -12.59 -21.31 7.50
CA LEU A 290 -12.65 -20.36 8.59
C LEU A 290 -11.60 -20.68 9.65
N VAL A 291 -10.65 -19.75 9.84
CA VAL A 291 -9.63 -19.82 10.89
C VAL A 291 -9.86 -18.70 11.87
N ARG A 292 -9.91 -19.01 13.16
CA ARG A 292 -10.22 -18.02 14.20
C ARG A 292 -9.02 -17.79 15.11
N LEU A 293 -8.79 -16.52 15.47
CA LEU A 293 -7.89 -16.09 16.54
C LEU A 293 -8.70 -15.36 17.59
N THR A 294 -9.00 -16.02 18.67
CA THR A 294 -9.95 -15.55 19.70
C THR A 294 -9.27 -14.73 20.79
N ARG A 295 -7.97 -14.90 20.98
CA ARG A 295 -7.21 -14.28 22.05
C ARG A 295 -6.34 -13.14 21.54
N ARG A 296 -6.17 -12.10 22.34
CA ARG A 296 -5.16 -11.08 22.10
C ARG A 296 -3.77 -11.64 22.40
N TYR A 297 -2.78 -11.25 21.61
CA TYR A 297 -1.39 -11.69 21.77
C TYR A 297 -0.83 -11.31 23.15
N CYS A 298 -1.15 -10.10 23.66
CA CYS A 298 -0.71 -9.63 24.98
C CYS A 298 -1.55 -10.17 26.14
N GLY A 299 -2.52 -11.05 25.91
CA GLY A 299 -3.34 -11.65 26.96
C GLY A 299 -4.37 -10.69 27.59
N ASP A 300 -4.49 -9.46 27.10
CA ASP A 300 -5.39 -8.46 27.64
C ASP A 300 -6.86 -8.83 27.41
N THR A 301 -7.69 -8.55 28.40
CA THR A 301 -9.14 -8.67 28.28
C THR A 301 -9.69 -7.59 27.35
N LEU A 302 -10.84 -7.86 26.72
CA LEU A 302 -11.56 -6.84 25.96
C LEU A 302 -12.05 -5.74 26.90
N PRO A 303 -12.04 -4.47 26.47
CA PRO A 303 -12.54 -3.37 27.29
C PRO A 303 -14.02 -3.55 27.61
N ALA A 304 -14.43 -3.09 28.78
CA ALA A 304 -15.84 -3.03 29.13
C ALA A 304 -16.57 -2.00 28.26
N VAL A 305 -17.71 -2.39 27.71
CA VAL A 305 -18.56 -1.54 26.88
C VAL A 305 -19.73 -1.03 27.70
N LYS A 306 -19.87 0.31 27.78
CA LYS A 306 -21.06 0.96 28.37
C LYS A 306 -21.88 1.59 27.24
N ILE A 307 -23.17 1.29 27.17
CA ILE A 307 -24.11 1.89 26.22
C ILE A 307 -24.87 3.00 26.96
N ALA A 308 -24.76 4.24 26.48
CA ALA A 308 -25.50 5.37 26.96
C ALA A 308 -26.66 5.72 26.01
N ASP A 309 -27.90 5.66 26.49
CA ASP A 309 -29.06 6.06 25.70
C ASP A 309 -29.17 7.60 25.67
N MET A 310 -28.83 8.18 24.52
CA MET A 310 -28.84 9.64 24.32
C MET A 310 -30.24 10.25 24.34
N ARG A 311 -31.32 9.45 24.29
CA ARG A 311 -32.72 9.92 24.46
C ARG A 311 -32.98 10.31 25.90
N LEU A 312 -32.28 9.68 26.85
CA LEU A 312 -32.41 9.95 28.29
C LEU A 312 -31.54 11.11 28.75
N ALA A 313 -30.67 11.65 27.88
CA ALA A 313 -29.85 12.81 28.22
C ALA A 313 -30.71 14.06 28.47
N ALA A 314 -30.47 14.74 29.58
CA ALA A 314 -31.21 15.94 29.93
C ALA A 314 -31.09 17.05 28.87
N HIS A 315 -32.19 17.78 28.63
CA HIS A 315 -32.19 18.92 27.70
C HIS A 315 -31.21 19.99 28.20
N GLY A 316 -30.19 20.33 27.40
CA GLY A 316 -29.29 21.46 27.65
C GLY A 316 -27.85 21.10 28.04
N GLU A 317 -27.47 19.84 28.10
CA GLU A 317 -26.12 19.44 28.56
C GLU A 317 -24.98 19.69 27.57
N SER A 318 -25.29 19.90 26.28
CA SER A 318 -24.32 20.36 25.27
C SER A 318 -25.06 21.15 24.18
N PRO A 319 -24.55 22.30 23.73
CA PRO A 319 -25.16 23.07 22.62
C PRO A 319 -25.36 22.23 21.35
N GLU A 320 -24.56 21.18 21.17
CA GLU A 320 -24.58 20.33 19.99
C GLU A 320 -25.10 18.92 20.23
N GLY A 321 -25.38 18.53 21.50
CA GLY A 321 -26.04 17.26 21.84
C GLY A 321 -25.26 15.98 21.59
N TYR A 322 -23.93 16.05 21.44
CA TYR A 322 -23.08 14.88 21.14
C TYR A 322 -22.51 14.21 22.38
N ILE A 323 -22.38 14.94 23.50
CA ILE A 323 -21.82 14.44 24.75
C ILE A 323 -22.94 14.44 25.81
N GLY A 324 -23.41 13.24 26.16
CA GLY A 324 -24.37 13.06 27.24
C GLY A 324 -23.69 13.04 28.61
N SER A 325 -24.50 13.10 29.69
CA SER A 325 -24.04 13.08 31.09
C SER A 325 -23.08 11.90 31.35
N THR A 326 -23.46 10.70 31.00
CA THR A 326 -22.63 9.49 31.19
C THR A 326 -21.26 9.60 30.55
N LEU A 327 -21.17 10.10 29.30
CA LEU A 327 -19.89 10.27 28.63
C LEU A 327 -19.07 11.38 29.30
N ARG A 328 -19.71 12.47 29.73
CA ARG A 328 -19.06 13.58 30.43
C ARG A 328 -18.44 13.10 31.76
N GLU A 329 -19.20 12.34 32.56
CA GLU A 329 -18.72 11.76 33.81
C GLU A 329 -17.49 10.89 33.57
N LEU A 330 -17.54 9.98 32.61
CA LEU A 330 -16.40 9.12 32.24
C LEU A 330 -15.18 9.89 31.75
N LEU A 331 -15.38 10.98 31.01
CA LEU A 331 -14.28 11.85 30.58
C LEU A 331 -13.65 12.58 31.76
N CYS A 332 -14.44 13.11 32.71
CA CYS A 332 -13.94 13.76 33.90
C CYS A 332 -13.17 12.76 34.80
N GLU A 333 -13.74 11.59 35.04
CA GLU A 333 -13.08 10.53 35.82
C GLU A 333 -11.74 10.12 35.18
N THR A 334 -11.72 9.94 33.84
CA THR A 334 -10.51 9.59 33.11
C THR A 334 -9.44 10.67 33.23
N TYR A 335 -9.86 11.94 33.13
CA TYR A 335 -8.96 13.09 33.28
C TYR A 335 -8.40 13.22 34.68
N GLU A 336 -9.25 13.10 35.72
CA GLU A 336 -8.86 13.18 37.13
C GLU A 336 -7.87 12.08 37.52
N ASN A 337 -7.99 10.90 36.91
CA ASN A 337 -7.05 9.78 37.07
C ASN A 337 -5.77 9.93 36.25
N GLY A 338 -5.55 11.05 35.54
CA GLY A 338 -4.37 11.28 34.72
C GLY A 338 -4.28 10.38 33.46
N MET A 339 -5.39 9.75 33.08
CA MET A 339 -5.47 8.87 31.93
C MET A 339 -5.90 9.62 30.64
N GLN A 340 -5.81 8.95 29.49
CA GLN A 340 -6.14 9.51 28.19
C GLN A 340 -7.51 9.04 27.71
N SER A 341 -8.23 9.94 27.01
CA SER A 341 -9.51 9.65 26.37
C SER A 341 -9.40 9.81 24.85
N MET A 342 -9.98 8.89 24.10
CA MET A 342 -10.12 8.99 22.66
C MET A 342 -11.60 9.11 22.30
N LEU A 343 -11.97 10.23 21.68
CA LEU A 343 -13.33 10.46 21.18
C LEU A 343 -13.38 10.13 19.70
N PHE A 344 -14.25 9.19 19.31
CA PHE A 344 -14.49 8.83 17.93
C PHE A 344 -15.89 9.27 17.52
N LEU A 345 -15.95 10.24 16.59
CA LEU A 345 -17.19 10.71 16.01
C LEU A 345 -17.25 10.21 14.56
N ASN A 346 -17.98 9.11 14.33
CA ASN A 346 -18.16 8.56 12.98
C ASN A 346 -19.21 9.35 12.21
N ARG A 347 -18.87 10.61 11.88
CA ARG A 347 -19.80 11.52 11.21
C ARG A 347 -19.09 12.43 10.21
N ARG A 348 -19.48 12.37 8.95
CA ARG A 348 -19.13 13.36 7.94
C ARG A 348 -20.29 14.35 7.78
N GLY A 349 -20.05 15.64 7.93
CA GLY A 349 -21.05 16.70 7.76
C GLY A 349 -21.75 17.16 9.05
N TYR A 350 -22.56 18.23 8.94
CA TYR A 350 -23.11 18.96 10.09
C TYR A 350 -24.23 18.20 10.81
N ASN A 351 -25.18 17.60 10.08
CA ASN A 351 -26.26 16.77 10.63
C ASN A 351 -26.76 15.81 9.57
N SER A 352 -26.51 14.51 9.74
CA SER A 352 -26.96 13.46 8.81
C SER A 352 -28.34 12.89 9.13
N LEU A 353 -28.93 13.30 10.25
CA LEU A 353 -30.17 12.73 10.73
C LEU A 353 -30.94 13.78 11.56
N LEU A 354 -32.22 13.97 11.27
CA LEU A 354 -33.15 14.71 12.11
C LEU A 354 -34.05 13.68 12.80
N SER A 355 -33.84 13.46 14.09
CA SER A 355 -34.66 12.56 14.89
C SER A 355 -35.32 13.28 16.06
N CYS A 356 -36.52 12.86 16.40
CA CYS A 356 -37.24 13.33 17.59
C CYS A 356 -36.52 12.80 18.84
N ARG A 357 -36.14 13.68 19.78
CA ARG A 357 -35.53 13.27 21.04
C ARG A 357 -36.48 12.53 21.97
N ALA A 358 -37.79 12.75 21.85
CA ALA A 358 -38.79 12.15 22.73
C ALA A 358 -39.11 10.70 22.33
N CYS A 359 -39.30 10.45 21.02
CA CYS A 359 -39.75 9.13 20.53
C CYS A 359 -38.69 8.40 19.67
N GLY A 360 -37.58 9.07 19.29
CA GLY A 360 -36.56 8.52 18.39
C GLY A 360 -36.95 8.50 16.94
N GLU A 361 -38.16 8.96 16.57
CA GLU A 361 -38.64 8.97 15.18
C GLU A 361 -37.74 9.86 14.31
N THR A 362 -37.40 9.35 13.14
CA THR A 362 -36.51 10.02 12.19
C THR A 362 -37.34 10.61 11.05
N LEU A 363 -37.04 11.87 10.67
CA LEU A 363 -37.62 12.46 9.48
C LEU A 363 -37.08 11.79 8.23
N LEU A 364 -37.97 11.12 7.50
CA LEU A 364 -37.65 10.41 6.26
C LEU A 364 -38.17 11.19 5.04
N CYS A 365 -37.50 11.02 3.92
CA CYS A 365 -37.99 11.51 2.65
C CYS A 365 -39.28 10.77 2.25
N PRO A 366 -40.37 11.46 1.91
CA PRO A 366 -41.61 10.81 1.56
C PRO A 366 -41.54 9.98 0.27
N ASN A 367 -40.54 10.25 -0.57
CA ASN A 367 -40.41 9.57 -1.87
C ASN A 367 -39.49 8.35 -1.86
N CYS A 368 -38.48 8.28 -0.95
CA CYS A 368 -37.48 7.22 -0.96
C CYS A 368 -37.17 6.66 0.42
N SER A 369 -37.85 7.12 1.48
CA SER A 369 -37.66 6.68 2.87
C SER A 369 -36.25 6.81 3.43
N VAL A 370 -35.35 7.57 2.75
CA VAL A 370 -34.02 7.89 3.25
C VAL A 370 -34.14 9.03 4.25
N SER A 371 -33.36 8.98 5.33
CA SER A 371 -33.31 10.04 6.34
C SER A 371 -32.89 11.37 5.75
N LEU A 372 -33.62 12.44 6.11
CA LEU A 372 -33.30 13.79 5.67
C LEU A 372 -32.05 14.29 6.38
N THR A 373 -31.13 14.87 5.60
CA THR A 373 -29.88 15.45 6.08
C THR A 373 -29.99 16.97 6.15
N HIS A 374 -29.62 17.54 7.29
CA HIS A 374 -29.59 18.99 7.45
C HIS A 374 -28.24 19.57 7.01
N HIS A 375 -28.26 20.43 6.02
CA HIS A 375 -27.07 21.14 5.52
C HIS A 375 -27.06 22.59 5.98
N LYS A 376 -26.02 22.98 6.74
CA LYS A 376 -25.78 24.40 7.07
C LYS A 376 -25.02 25.05 5.92
N THR A 377 -25.65 25.93 5.19
CA THR A 377 -25.01 26.71 4.14
C THR A 377 -24.65 28.12 4.65
N LYS A 378 -23.71 28.83 4.00
CA LYS A 378 -23.36 30.22 4.34
C LYS A 378 -24.55 31.21 4.24
N ARG A 379 -25.67 30.80 3.63
CA ARG A 379 -26.90 31.58 3.45
C ARG A 379 -28.07 31.10 4.32
N GLY A 380 -27.85 30.31 5.34
CA GLY A 380 -28.88 29.72 6.20
C GLY A 380 -28.99 28.22 6.10
N SER A 381 -29.80 27.61 6.98
CA SER A 381 -30.06 26.17 6.97
C SER A 381 -31.08 25.79 5.91
N LYS A 382 -30.84 24.73 5.17
CA LYS A 382 -31.81 24.04 4.29
C LYS A 382 -32.04 22.63 4.81
#